data_29552a17b482097978ead66cfc2ba4ac
#
_entry.id   29552a17b482097978ead66cfc2ba4ac
#
_cell.length_a   1.000
_cell.length_b   1.000
_cell.length_c   1.000
_cell.angle_alpha   90.00
_cell.angle_beta   90.00
_cell.angle_gamma   90.00
#
_symmetry.space_group_name_H-M   'P 1'
#
loop_
_entity.id
_entity.type
_entity.pdbx_description
1 polymer ?
#
loop_
_entity_poly.entity_id
_entity_poly.type
_entity_poly.pdbx_seq_one_letter_code
_entity_poly.pdbx_strand_id
1 'polypeptide(L)'
;MAEEIREVLNLLNEKLAGVFPYRLEMTAPGELRLLEKNARYMKAEQFQNLVENVKKDGNLSSLPLCYREKDGKLRVLSGNHRVQAGRQAGVEQILVMVVGDEKDSDARLAIQLSHNAIAGQDDLVILKELWEAIKDVQAKVYAGLDSDTVKALQGIQFAAISEQRLQYKL
;
A
#
# COMPACT_ATOMS: atom_id res chain seq x y z
N MET A 1 9.14 26.14 2.35
CA MET A 1 8.49 24.98 1.69
C MET A 1 8.01 23.92 2.71
N ALA A 2 8.86 23.31 3.53
CA ALA A 2 8.37 22.29 4.51
C ALA A 2 7.41 22.87 5.57
N GLU A 3 7.65 24.08 6.06
CA GLU A 3 6.77 24.78 7.00
C GLU A 3 5.42 25.12 6.37
N GLU A 4 5.42 25.69 5.19
CA GLU A 4 4.20 26.03 4.43
C GLU A 4 3.32 24.77 4.18
N ILE A 5 3.94 23.64 3.84
CA ILE A 5 3.21 22.37 3.66
C ILE A 5 2.56 21.94 4.98
N ARG A 6 3.25 22.09 6.12
CA ARG A 6 2.70 21.77 7.43
C ARG A 6 1.52 22.66 7.80
N GLU A 7 1.62 23.96 7.53
CA GLU A 7 0.50 24.91 7.77
C GLU A 7 -0.73 24.53 6.93
N VAL A 8 -0.53 24.25 5.63
CA VAL A 8 -1.62 23.81 4.74
C VAL A 8 -2.23 22.50 5.23
N LEU A 9 -1.41 21.51 5.64
CA LEU A 9 -1.91 20.25 6.18
C LEU A 9 -2.68 20.42 7.51
N ASN A 10 -2.25 21.35 8.38
CA ASN A 10 -2.98 21.66 9.59
C ASN A 10 -4.35 22.25 9.30
N LEU A 11 -4.42 23.22 8.39
CA LEU A 11 -5.68 23.83 7.96
C LEU A 11 -6.60 22.77 7.30
N LEU A 12 -6.03 21.89 6.45
CA LEU A 12 -6.78 20.80 5.84
C LEU A 12 -7.34 19.84 6.88
N ASN A 13 -6.53 19.42 7.85
CA ASN A 13 -6.96 18.56 8.94
C ASN A 13 -8.09 19.20 9.78
N GLU A 14 -8.05 20.51 10.02
CA GLU A 14 -9.13 21.23 10.70
C GLU A 14 -10.43 21.21 9.89
N LYS A 15 -10.35 21.42 8.58
CA LYS A 15 -11.52 21.38 7.68
C LYS A 15 -12.11 19.99 7.51
N LEU A 16 -11.28 18.96 7.59
CA LEU A 16 -11.70 17.56 7.49
C LEU A 16 -12.18 16.97 8.82
N ALA A 17 -11.99 17.68 9.94
CA ALA A 17 -12.43 17.22 11.25
C ALA A 17 -13.95 16.91 11.26
N GLY A 18 -14.30 15.71 11.72
CA GLY A 18 -15.67 15.20 11.73
C GLY A 18 -16.17 14.59 10.41
N VAL A 19 -15.42 14.74 9.30
CA VAL A 19 -15.75 14.13 7.99
C VAL A 19 -14.77 13.02 7.64
N PHE A 20 -13.49 13.22 7.96
CA PHE A 20 -12.43 12.26 7.69
C PHE A 20 -11.80 11.80 9.02
N PRO A 21 -11.74 10.49 9.31
CA PRO A 21 -11.37 9.98 10.62
C PRO A 21 -9.86 9.95 10.89
N TYR A 22 -9.05 10.39 9.94
CA TYR A 22 -7.59 10.37 10.03
C TYR A 22 -7.03 11.78 9.88
N ARG A 23 -5.84 12.01 10.45
CA ARG A 23 -5.05 13.22 10.20
C ARG A 23 -4.01 12.93 9.12
N LEU A 24 -3.68 13.94 8.32
CA LEU A 24 -2.63 13.87 7.32
C LEU A 24 -1.37 14.55 7.86
N GLU A 25 -0.23 13.87 7.80
CA GLU A 25 1.05 14.39 8.27
C GLU A 25 2.19 14.07 7.29
N MET A 26 3.15 14.99 7.18
CA MET A 26 4.42 14.74 6.46
C MET A 26 5.47 14.25 7.44
N THR A 27 6.20 13.21 7.05
CA THR A 27 7.30 12.64 7.85
C THR A 27 8.35 11.99 6.96
N ALA A 28 9.58 11.90 7.45
CA ALA A 28 10.60 11.10 6.76
C ALA A 28 10.31 9.60 6.96
N PRO A 29 10.42 8.76 5.92
CA PRO A 29 10.22 7.32 6.07
C PRO A 29 11.11 6.69 7.16
N GLY A 30 12.32 7.25 7.35
CA GLY A 30 13.27 6.82 8.37
C GLY A 30 12.82 7.01 9.81
N GLU A 31 11.96 8.00 10.07
CA GLU A 31 11.45 8.33 11.40
C GLU A 31 10.29 7.43 11.85
N LEU A 32 9.63 6.76 10.89
CA LEU A 32 8.53 5.85 11.19
C LEU A 32 9.02 4.57 11.86
N ARG A 33 8.32 4.11 12.86
CA ARG A 33 8.53 2.76 13.42
C ARG A 33 7.73 1.75 12.61
N LEU A 34 8.38 0.71 12.14
CA LEU A 34 7.72 -0.41 11.48
C LEU A 34 7.11 -1.36 12.51
N LEU A 35 6.15 -2.18 12.10
CA LEU A 35 5.65 -3.27 12.92
C LEU A 35 6.74 -4.32 13.12
N GLU A 36 6.92 -4.76 14.36
CA GLU A 36 7.83 -5.87 14.69
C GLU A 36 7.33 -7.20 14.12
N LYS A 37 6.00 -7.39 14.10
CA LYS A 37 5.32 -8.54 13.51
C LYS A 37 4.45 -8.06 12.35
N ASN A 38 4.94 -8.27 11.13
CA ASN A 38 4.17 -8.03 9.92
C ASN A 38 3.64 -9.37 9.40
N ALA A 39 2.31 -9.56 9.48
CA ALA A 39 1.67 -10.79 9.00
C ALA A 39 1.71 -10.92 7.46
N ARG A 40 2.02 -9.83 6.75
CA ARG A 40 2.07 -9.83 5.28
C ARG A 40 3.49 -10.09 4.80
N TYR A 41 3.65 -11.19 4.09
CA TYR A 41 4.89 -11.53 3.41
C TYR A 41 4.91 -10.92 2.00
N MET A 42 6.07 -10.46 1.55
CA MET A 42 6.33 -10.03 0.18
C MET A 42 7.61 -10.70 -0.31
N LYS A 43 7.56 -11.31 -1.50
CA LYS A 43 8.75 -11.92 -2.12
C LYS A 43 9.81 -10.86 -2.41
N ALA A 44 11.08 -11.24 -2.35
CA ALA A 44 12.19 -10.31 -2.58
C ALA A 44 12.10 -9.62 -3.96
N GLU A 45 11.72 -10.36 -5.01
CA GLU A 45 11.51 -9.83 -6.35
C GLU A 45 10.43 -8.75 -6.38
N GLN A 46 9.27 -9.00 -5.75
CA GLN A 46 8.17 -8.02 -5.66
C GLN A 46 8.59 -6.78 -4.87
N PHE A 47 9.36 -6.98 -3.80
CA PHE A 47 9.87 -5.85 -3.01
C PHE A 47 10.86 -5.01 -3.81
N GLN A 48 11.75 -5.62 -4.60
CA GLN A 48 12.67 -4.89 -5.46
C GLN A 48 11.93 -4.09 -6.54
N ASN A 49 10.90 -4.69 -7.15
CA ASN A 49 10.04 -3.99 -8.10
C ASN A 49 9.34 -2.78 -7.45
N LEU A 50 8.87 -2.94 -6.20
CA LEU A 50 8.28 -1.84 -5.44
C LEU A 50 9.28 -0.71 -5.20
N VAL A 51 10.53 -1.02 -4.85
CA VAL A 51 11.61 -0.02 -4.68
C VAL A 51 11.87 0.75 -5.98
N GLU A 52 11.97 0.04 -7.10
CA GLU A 52 12.20 0.69 -8.41
C GLU A 52 11.01 1.56 -8.83
N ASN A 53 9.77 1.13 -8.56
CA ASN A 53 8.59 1.95 -8.81
C ASN A 53 8.61 3.24 -7.97
N VAL A 54 8.92 3.13 -6.68
CA VAL A 54 9.02 4.30 -5.78
C VAL A 54 10.12 5.25 -6.25
N LYS A 55 11.27 4.74 -6.73
CA LYS A 55 12.33 5.58 -7.33
C LYS A 55 11.83 6.31 -8.57
N LYS A 56 11.12 5.60 -9.45
CA LYS A 56 10.59 6.17 -10.69
C LYS A 56 9.53 7.23 -10.44
N ASP A 57 8.64 6.99 -9.47
CA ASP A 57 7.55 7.91 -9.11
C ASP A 57 8.03 9.08 -8.23
N GLY A 58 9.20 8.95 -7.61
CA GLY A 58 9.75 9.93 -6.67
C GLY A 58 9.10 9.91 -5.28
N ASN A 59 8.02 9.12 -5.09
CA ASN A 59 7.33 8.98 -3.80
C ASN A 59 6.46 7.70 -3.76
N LEU A 60 5.76 7.48 -2.63
CA LEU A 60 4.83 6.38 -2.47
C LEU A 60 3.53 6.61 -3.24
N SER A 61 3.03 5.60 -3.93
CA SER A 61 1.77 5.64 -4.68
C SER A 61 0.50 5.58 -3.79
N SER A 62 0.66 5.30 -2.50
CA SER A 62 -0.45 5.30 -1.53
C SER A 62 0.04 5.58 -0.11
N LEU A 63 -0.83 6.21 0.68
CA LEU A 63 -0.50 6.68 2.02
C LEU A 63 -0.40 5.52 3.02
N PRO A 64 0.70 5.40 3.79
CA PRO A 64 0.75 4.51 4.95
C PRO A 64 -0.24 4.96 6.02
N LEU A 65 -0.85 4.01 6.72
CA LEU A 65 -1.65 4.26 7.91
C LEU A 65 -0.79 4.07 9.14
N CYS A 66 -0.76 5.08 10.00
CA CYS A 66 0.08 5.14 11.20
C CYS A 66 -0.76 5.46 12.44
N TYR A 67 -0.19 5.25 13.61
CA TYR A 67 -0.69 5.81 14.86
C TYR A 67 0.47 6.45 15.63
N ARG A 68 0.12 7.38 16.51
CA ARG A 68 1.10 8.05 17.39
C ARG A 68 1.27 7.25 18.68
N GLU A 69 2.50 6.91 18.99
CA GLU A 69 2.87 6.27 20.24
C GLU A 69 2.95 7.31 21.38
N LYS A 70 2.99 6.83 22.62
CA LYS A 70 3.05 7.71 23.81
C LYS A 70 4.27 8.63 23.84
N ASP A 71 5.35 8.25 23.19
CA ASP A 71 6.59 9.05 23.04
C ASP A 71 6.54 10.03 21.86
N GLY A 72 5.40 10.16 21.18
CA GLY A 72 5.17 11.06 20.07
C GLY A 72 5.60 10.52 18.69
N LYS A 73 6.28 9.36 18.61
CA LYS A 73 6.70 8.76 17.35
C LYS A 73 5.55 8.07 16.64
N LEU A 74 5.60 8.07 15.32
CA LEU A 74 4.62 7.38 14.48
C LEU A 74 5.04 5.93 14.24
N ARG A 75 4.11 4.99 14.46
CA ARG A 75 4.25 3.58 14.11
C ARG A 75 3.28 3.21 12.98
N VAL A 76 3.77 2.49 12.01
CA VAL A 76 3.00 2.04 10.84
C VAL A 76 2.04 0.92 11.24
N LEU A 77 0.75 1.05 10.92
CA LEU A 77 -0.27 0.00 11.03
C LEU A 77 -0.43 -0.75 9.69
N SER A 78 -0.39 -0.01 8.58
CA SER A 78 -0.49 -0.56 7.23
C SER A 78 0.44 0.17 6.28
N GLY A 79 1.08 -0.58 5.37
CA GLY A 79 2.03 -0.04 4.40
C GLY A 79 3.50 -0.23 4.77
N ASN A 80 3.84 -1.17 5.66
CA ASN A 80 5.22 -1.43 6.08
C ASN A 80 6.20 -1.62 4.91
N HIS A 81 5.85 -2.44 3.91
CA HIS A 81 6.70 -2.67 2.74
C HIS A 81 6.91 -1.39 1.92
N ARG A 82 5.88 -0.53 1.78
CA ARG A 82 6.00 0.76 1.08
C ARG A 82 6.93 1.72 1.82
N VAL A 83 6.81 1.80 3.14
CA VAL A 83 7.73 2.62 3.96
C VAL A 83 9.16 2.11 3.85
N GLN A 84 9.38 0.79 3.88
CA GLN A 84 10.71 0.21 3.66
C GLN A 84 11.24 0.51 2.26
N ALA A 85 10.39 0.39 1.23
CA ALA A 85 10.75 0.73 -0.15
C ALA A 85 11.10 2.22 -0.28
N GLY A 86 10.33 3.10 0.36
CA GLY A 86 10.62 4.55 0.41
C GLY A 86 11.98 4.86 1.04
N ARG A 87 12.34 4.17 2.12
CA ARG A 87 13.67 4.27 2.73
C ARG A 87 14.78 3.87 1.75
N GLN A 88 14.61 2.70 1.12
CA GLN A 88 15.61 2.16 0.19
C GLN A 88 15.69 2.97 -1.10
N ALA A 89 14.59 3.59 -1.53
CA ALA A 89 14.53 4.49 -2.67
C ALA A 89 15.11 5.89 -2.39
N GLY A 90 15.39 6.22 -1.12
CA GLY A 90 15.93 7.52 -0.72
C GLY A 90 14.87 8.64 -0.70
N VAL A 91 13.58 8.31 -0.52
CA VAL A 91 12.52 9.31 -0.40
C VAL A 91 12.70 10.10 0.90
N GLU A 92 12.78 11.42 0.79
CA GLU A 92 13.04 12.29 1.94
C GLU A 92 11.80 12.50 2.82
N GLN A 93 10.63 12.70 2.20
CA GLN A 93 9.38 13.00 2.89
C GLN A 93 8.21 12.24 2.25
N ILE A 94 7.35 11.67 3.07
CA ILE A 94 6.11 11.02 2.64
C ILE A 94 4.92 11.58 3.40
N LEU A 95 3.76 11.58 2.75
CA LEU A 95 2.50 11.86 3.40
C LEU A 95 1.97 10.56 4.03
N VAL A 96 1.45 10.64 5.25
CA VAL A 96 0.87 9.52 5.99
C VAL A 96 -0.50 9.88 6.54
N MET A 97 -1.35 8.88 6.74
CA MET A 97 -2.59 9.00 7.51
C MET A 97 -2.32 8.59 8.95
N VAL A 98 -2.76 9.37 9.91
CA VAL A 98 -2.58 9.10 11.35
C VAL A 98 -3.93 8.87 12.00
N VAL A 99 -4.09 7.71 12.63
CA VAL A 99 -5.28 7.35 13.43
C VAL A 99 -5.36 8.25 14.65
N GLY A 100 -6.56 8.67 15.05
CA GLY A 100 -6.77 9.47 16.24
C GLY A 100 -6.28 8.79 17.54
N ASP A 101 -5.87 9.60 18.49
CA ASP A 101 -5.23 9.15 19.75
C ASP A 101 -6.20 8.39 20.67
N GLU A 102 -7.51 8.53 20.46
CA GLU A 102 -8.57 7.85 21.24
C GLU A 102 -8.65 6.34 20.99
N LYS A 103 -7.95 5.82 19.97
CA LYS A 103 -7.95 4.38 19.69
C LYS A 103 -7.05 3.63 20.65
N ASP A 104 -7.63 2.67 21.38
CA ASP A 104 -6.89 1.76 22.26
C ASP A 104 -6.08 0.72 21.47
N SER A 105 -5.36 -0.16 22.18
CA SER A 105 -4.51 -1.20 21.57
C SER A 105 -5.31 -2.18 20.71
N ASP A 106 -6.50 -2.56 21.16
CA ASP A 106 -7.33 -3.57 20.49
C ASP A 106 -7.95 -3.00 19.22
N ALA A 107 -8.42 -1.75 19.26
CA ALA A 107 -8.90 -1.03 18.08
C ALA A 107 -7.79 -0.85 17.04
N ARG A 108 -6.56 -0.54 17.45
CA ARG A 108 -5.40 -0.44 16.53
C ARG A 108 -5.04 -1.78 15.91
N LEU A 109 -5.05 -2.86 16.70
CA LEU A 109 -4.82 -4.21 16.19
C LEU A 109 -5.94 -4.65 15.22
N ALA A 110 -7.19 -4.36 15.53
CA ALA A 110 -8.32 -4.61 14.64
C ALA A 110 -8.20 -3.87 13.31
N ILE A 111 -7.79 -2.60 13.33
CA ILE A 111 -7.51 -1.82 12.11
C ILE A 111 -6.40 -2.48 11.29
N GLN A 112 -5.29 -2.87 11.94
CA GLN A 112 -4.18 -3.54 11.26
C GLN A 112 -4.63 -4.85 10.60
N LEU A 113 -5.38 -5.68 11.30
CA LEU A 113 -5.87 -6.96 10.79
C LEU A 113 -6.89 -6.75 9.65
N SER A 114 -7.81 -5.79 9.79
CA SER A 114 -8.79 -5.51 8.74
C SER A 114 -8.13 -5.08 7.44
N HIS A 115 -7.11 -4.21 7.49
CA HIS A 115 -6.34 -3.81 6.30
C HIS A 115 -5.58 -4.96 5.64
N ASN A 116 -5.25 -6.01 6.39
CA ASN A 116 -4.62 -7.21 5.84
C ASN A 116 -5.64 -8.24 5.33
N ALA A 117 -6.78 -8.39 6.02
CA ALA A 117 -7.81 -9.38 5.70
C ALA A 117 -8.70 -8.97 4.51
N ILE A 118 -8.94 -7.66 4.35
CA ILE A 118 -9.80 -7.11 3.29
C ILE A 118 -9.06 -6.93 1.95
N ALA A 119 -7.74 -7.11 1.92
CA ALA A 119 -7.02 -7.22 0.66
C ALA A 119 -7.50 -8.50 -0.04
N GLY A 120 -8.44 -8.35 -0.99
CA GLY A 120 -9.03 -9.45 -1.74
C GLY A 120 -7.96 -10.30 -2.44
N GLN A 121 -8.34 -11.51 -2.82
CA GLN A 121 -7.55 -12.31 -3.72
C GLN A 121 -7.75 -11.78 -5.15
N ASP A 122 -6.67 -11.68 -5.93
CA ASP A 122 -6.76 -11.31 -7.32
C ASP A 122 -7.51 -12.39 -8.11
N ASP A 123 -8.51 -11.97 -8.90
CA ASP A 123 -9.08 -12.83 -9.93
C ASP A 123 -8.03 -12.99 -11.04
N LEU A 124 -7.41 -14.16 -11.10
CA LEU A 124 -6.31 -14.46 -12.03
C LEU A 124 -6.71 -14.29 -13.50
N VAL A 125 -8.00 -14.39 -13.82
CA VAL A 125 -8.51 -14.19 -15.18
C VAL A 125 -8.49 -12.74 -15.56
N ILE A 126 -9.07 -11.89 -14.68
CA ILE A 126 -9.07 -10.45 -14.88
C ILE A 126 -7.62 -9.94 -14.86
N LEU A 127 -6.79 -10.46 -13.94
CA LEU A 127 -5.37 -10.11 -13.89
C LEU A 127 -4.65 -10.45 -15.19
N LYS A 128 -4.94 -11.61 -15.81
CA LYS A 128 -4.40 -11.99 -17.11
C LYS A 128 -4.86 -11.04 -18.21
N GLU A 129 -6.16 -10.75 -18.31
CA GLU A 129 -6.71 -9.82 -19.30
C GLU A 129 -6.03 -8.45 -19.22
N LEU A 130 -5.88 -7.90 -18.00
CA LEU A 130 -5.21 -6.62 -17.76
C LEU A 130 -3.72 -6.68 -18.12
N TRP A 131 -3.02 -7.75 -17.73
CA TRP A 131 -1.61 -7.96 -18.07
C TRP A 131 -1.36 -8.05 -19.58
N GLU A 132 -2.21 -8.78 -20.31
CA GLU A 132 -2.11 -8.91 -21.77
C GLU A 132 -2.47 -7.63 -22.51
N ALA A 133 -3.34 -6.79 -21.94
CA ALA A 133 -3.69 -5.48 -22.49
C ALA A 133 -2.51 -4.49 -22.46
N ILE A 134 -1.59 -4.64 -21.53
CA ILE A 134 -0.38 -3.81 -21.45
C ILE A 134 0.57 -4.23 -22.58
N LYS A 135 0.84 -3.36 -23.55
CA LYS A 135 1.75 -3.63 -24.66
C LYS A 135 3.18 -3.15 -24.40
N ASP A 136 3.32 -2.11 -23.61
CA ASP A 136 4.61 -1.53 -23.25
C ASP A 136 5.35 -2.38 -22.22
N VAL A 137 6.62 -2.72 -22.51
CA VAL A 137 7.44 -3.58 -21.63
C VAL A 137 7.76 -2.88 -20.30
N GLN A 138 8.01 -1.57 -20.34
CA GLN A 138 8.33 -0.82 -19.12
C GLN A 138 7.09 -0.71 -18.21
N ALA A 139 5.90 -0.56 -18.77
CA ALA A 139 4.65 -0.60 -18.02
C ALA A 139 4.41 -1.97 -17.38
N LYS A 140 4.77 -3.08 -18.05
CA LYS A 140 4.72 -4.42 -17.46
C LYS A 140 5.69 -4.59 -16.30
N VAL A 141 6.92 -4.08 -16.42
CA VAL A 141 7.90 -4.08 -15.33
C VAL A 141 7.35 -3.27 -14.15
N TYR A 142 6.79 -2.08 -14.41
CA TYR A 142 6.17 -1.23 -13.39
C TYR A 142 4.99 -1.91 -12.67
N ALA A 143 4.18 -2.73 -13.37
CA ALA A 143 3.08 -3.49 -12.77
C ALA A 143 3.55 -4.46 -11.66
N GLY A 144 4.85 -4.84 -11.66
CA GLY A 144 5.51 -5.48 -10.53
C GLY A 144 5.06 -6.91 -10.23
N LEU A 145 4.44 -7.62 -11.20
CA LEU A 145 4.10 -9.02 -11.03
C LEU A 145 5.38 -9.86 -10.97
N ASP A 146 5.45 -10.77 -9.99
CA ASP A 146 6.58 -11.70 -9.90
C ASP A 146 6.53 -12.78 -11.00
N SER A 147 7.67 -13.41 -11.24
CA SER A 147 7.84 -14.40 -12.29
C SER A 147 6.92 -15.61 -12.16
N ASP A 148 6.57 -16.02 -10.93
CA ASP A 148 5.67 -17.15 -10.69
C ASP A 148 4.23 -16.79 -11.05
N THR A 149 3.79 -15.57 -10.67
CA THR A 149 2.50 -15.02 -11.05
C THR A 149 2.38 -14.91 -12.57
N VAL A 150 3.39 -14.36 -13.25
CA VAL A 150 3.40 -14.26 -14.72
C VAL A 150 3.31 -15.65 -15.37
N LYS A 151 4.05 -16.64 -14.89
CA LYS A 151 3.96 -18.04 -15.39
C LYS A 151 2.57 -18.62 -15.16
N ALA A 152 1.96 -18.40 -13.97
CA ALA A 152 0.61 -18.86 -13.70
C ALA A 152 -0.41 -18.24 -14.67
N LEU A 153 -0.30 -16.93 -14.95
CA LEU A 153 -1.16 -16.26 -15.93
C LEU A 153 -1.00 -16.83 -17.35
N GLN A 154 0.22 -17.17 -17.76
CA GLN A 154 0.49 -17.77 -19.07
C GLN A 154 -0.13 -19.18 -19.21
N GLY A 155 -0.24 -19.92 -18.10
CA GLY A 155 -0.86 -21.26 -18.06
C GLY A 155 -2.39 -21.25 -18.12
N ILE A 156 -3.05 -20.11 -17.92
CA ILE A 156 -4.51 -19.99 -17.96
C ILE A 156 -5.01 -20.03 -19.42
N GLN A 157 -5.85 -21.01 -19.76
CA GLN A 157 -6.53 -21.07 -21.05
C GLN A 157 -7.93 -20.46 -20.92
N PHE A 158 -8.28 -19.48 -21.77
CA PHE A 158 -9.57 -18.78 -21.75
C PHE A 158 -10.79 -19.69 -21.92
N ALA A 159 -10.62 -20.84 -22.60
CA ALA A 159 -11.71 -21.79 -22.82
C ALA A 159 -12.23 -22.47 -21.53
N ALA A 160 -11.34 -22.70 -20.54
CA ALA A 160 -11.72 -23.30 -19.27
C ALA A 160 -12.49 -22.35 -18.33
N ILE A 161 -12.51 -21.07 -18.63
CA ILE A 161 -12.98 -19.99 -17.76
C ILE A 161 -14.44 -19.65 -18.03
N SER A 162 -14.92 -19.78 -19.26
CA SER A 162 -16.32 -19.54 -19.63
C SER A 162 -17.26 -20.51 -18.93
N GLU A 163 -16.84 -21.74 -18.66
CA GLU A 163 -17.64 -22.75 -17.94
C GLU A 163 -17.77 -22.48 -16.45
N GLN A 164 -16.70 -22.02 -15.79
CA GLN A 164 -16.77 -21.69 -14.35
C GLN A 164 -17.58 -20.43 -14.05
N ARG A 165 -17.54 -19.40 -14.89
CA ARG A 165 -18.37 -18.17 -14.72
C ARG A 165 -19.86 -18.43 -14.87
N LEU A 166 -20.26 -19.45 -15.63
CA LEU A 166 -21.69 -19.84 -15.77
C LEU A 166 -22.26 -20.48 -14.48
N GLN A 167 -21.42 -21.09 -13.65
CA GLN A 167 -21.84 -21.71 -12.38
C GLN A 167 -22.06 -20.71 -11.24
N TYR A 168 -21.53 -19.47 -11.31
CA TYR A 168 -21.70 -18.44 -10.27
C TYR A 168 -22.78 -17.39 -10.55
N LYS A 169 -23.61 -17.59 -11.59
CA LYS A 169 -24.74 -16.70 -11.96
C LYS A 169 -26.12 -17.27 -11.61
N LEU A 170 -26.19 -18.10 -10.57
CA LEU A 170 -27.48 -18.56 -10.02
C LEU A 170 -27.67 -18.01 -8.61
#